data_e9b9f938abf9ae71a818fbb8afc399af
#
_entry.id   e9b9f938abf9ae71a818fbb8afc399af
#
_cell.length_a   1.000
_cell.length_b   1.000
_cell.length_c   1.000
_cell.angle_alpha   90.00
_cell.angle_beta   90.00
_cell.angle_gamma   90.00
#
_symmetry.space_group_name_H-M   'P 1'
#
loop_
_entity.id
_entity.type
_entity.pdbx_description
1 polymer ?
#
loop_
_entity_poly.entity_id
_entity_poly.type
_entity_poly.pdbx_seq_one_letter_code
_entity_poly.pdbx_strand_id
1 'polypeptide(L)'
;SGLRNVDYNVRTRLMGLADEWVSDVAAGTIDMVIQTRAAVGEELEVQRPASSAFSMLAFDNPRDKLNFKMNCSYCHQVGTLGFRTPEKPVDWETMLRRMDGFGGLYPHTQNTIIGRLMNTYKDDAVDKWPKFVPPPAPRGLATAATITMWEMDKPLEGSFHDLEIGRDGLVYAVNISRRRMIALDPTSGKQTAIEFPSHVHAPHSIETANDGSLWTTMCASGKMARYDIETGEFVVCGSAEAPRKRGNYPHTLRINPKDPEGLIWYTDAGSNSCFSLHPKTHVVKEYKLLSAGQAMGAGRGESRGITPYGLDYSPVDGMIWYSKLNGNRIGRINPDASDGDIREWNPPFRGPRRLHVAPDGMVWVPGFGSGVFGNFDPNTEKWTVYELPDAENQIPYALNVDKDGVVWICGTGNDTINRFDPVTETLVEF
;
A
#
# COMPACT_ATOMS: atom_id res chain seq x y z
N SER A 1 -19.92 22.03 -11.32
CA SER A 1 -19.18 21.03 -12.11
C SER A 1 -17.86 21.67 -12.56
N GLY A 2 -16.72 21.16 -12.23
CA GLY A 2 -15.41 21.66 -12.63
C GLY A 2 -14.93 21.18 -14.00
N LEU A 3 -15.81 20.66 -14.85
CA LEU A 3 -15.47 20.12 -16.15
C LEU A 3 -15.13 21.23 -17.13
N ARG A 4 -14.08 21.04 -17.95
CA ARG A 4 -13.75 21.92 -19.07
C ARG A 4 -14.83 21.83 -20.16
N ASN A 5 -14.95 22.87 -20.96
CA ASN A 5 -15.88 22.89 -22.09
C ASN A 5 -15.28 22.13 -23.31
N VAL A 6 -15.26 20.80 -23.18
CA VAL A 6 -14.81 19.85 -24.20
C VAL A 6 -15.74 18.65 -24.19
N ASP A 7 -15.69 17.83 -25.24
CA ASP A 7 -16.45 16.58 -25.27
C ASP A 7 -15.73 15.48 -24.48
N TYR A 8 -16.53 14.64 -23.83
CA TYR A 8 -16.07 13.56 -22.97
C TYR A 8 -16.54 12.20 -23.47
N ASN A 9 -15.71 11.19 -23.26
CA ASN A 9 -16.18 9.81 -23.30
C ASN A 9 -16.66 9.42 -21.91
N VAL A 10 -17.91 9.06 -21.79
CA VAL A 10 -18.54 8.68 -20.52
C VAL A 10 -18.70 7.17 -20.48
N ARG A 11 -18.22 6.55 -19.42
CA ARG A 11 -18.31 5.12 -19.17
C ARG A 11 -19.19 4.86 -17.97
N THR A 12 -20.09 3.88 -18.07
CA THR A 12 -20.70 3.28 -16.88
C THR A 12 -19.89 2.07 -16.47
N ARG A 13 -19.59 1.99 -15.19
CA ARG A 13 -18.88 0.84 -14.61
C ARG A 13 -19.50 0.47 -13.27
N LEU A 14 -20.04 -0.72 -13.19
CA LEU A 14 -20.50 -1.32 -11.95
C LEU A 14 -20.26 -2.83 -12.04
N MET A 15 -19.73 -3.42 -10.99
CA MET A 15 -19.51 -4.86 -10.92
C MET A 15 -20.83 -5.62 -11.17
N GLY A 16 -20.79 -6.60 -12.07
CA GLY A 16 -21.97 -7.34 -12.52
C GLY A 16 -22.68 -6.73 -13.73
N LEU A 17 -22.34 -5.51 -14.14
CA LEU A 17 -22.84 -4.90 -15.38
C LEU A 17 -21.74 -4.83 -16.43
N ALA A 18 -22.13 -4.94 -17.70
CA ALA A 18 -21.23 -4.66 -18.79
C ALA A 18 -20.85 -3.17 -18.82
N ASP A 19 -19.59 -2.90 -19.15
CA ASP A 19 -19.15 -1.52 -19.36
C ASP A 19 -19.78 -0.97 -20.66
N GLU A 20 -20.50 0.13 -20.55
CA GLU A 20 -21.08 0.82 -21.70
C GLU A 20 -20.44 2.22 -21.83
N TRP A 21 -20.18 2.62 -23.07
CA TRP A 21 -19.54 3.88 -23.40
C TRP A 21 -20.44 4.76 -24.25
N VAL A 22 -20.46 6.04 -23.93
CA VAL A 22 -21.03 7.09 -24.78
C VAL A 22 -19.92 8.09 -25.09
N SER A 23 -19.59 8.23 -26.37
CA SER A 23 -18.57 9.17 -26.83
C SER A 23 -19.17 10.55 -27.12
N ASP A 24 -18.29 11.55 -27.18
CA ASP A 24 -18.62 12.91 -27.62
C ASP A 24 -19.72 13.58 -26.80
N VAL A 25 -19.73 13.33 -25.49
CA VAL A 25 -20.66 13.94 -24.55
C VAL A 25 -20.17 15.34 -24.19
N ALA A 26 -20.90 16.38 -24.58
CA ALA A 26 -20.55 17.76 -24.26
C ALA A 26 -20.59 18.01 -22.74
N ALA A 27 -19.63 18.80 -22.24
CA ALA A 27 -19.65 19.25 -20.86
C ALA A 27 -20.95 19.99 -20.53
N GLY A 28 -21.57 19.62 -19.41
CA GLY A 28 -22.85 20.21 -18.98
C GLY A 28 -24.09 19.51 -19.54
N THR A 29 -23.93 18.41 -20.29
CA THR A 29 -25.06 17.54 -20.66
C THR A 29 -25.77 17.07 -19.38
N ILE A 30 -27.07 17.24 -19.34
CA ILE A 30 -27.97 16.80 -18.28
C ILE A 30 -28.93 15.77 -18.84
N ASP A 31 -29.52 14.97 -17.95
CA ASP A 31 -30.53 13.96 -18.31
C ASP A 31 -30.01 12.88 -19.28
N MET A 32 -28.69 12.63 -19.28
CA MET A 32 -28.11 11.53 -20.04
C MET A 32 -28.51 10.20 -19.40
N VAL A 33 -29.06 9.30 -20.20
CA VAL A 33 -29.41 7.94 -19.79
C VAL A 33 -28.52 6.96 -20.56
N ILE A 34 -27.73 6.19 -19.81
CA ILE A 34 -26.93 5.10 -20.37
C ILE A 34 -27.60 3.79 -19.95
N GLN A 35 -28.06 3.03 -20.93
CA GLN A 35 -28.63 1.71 -20.67
C GLN A 35 -27.52 0.71 -20.44
N THR A 36 -27.59 0.02 -19.31
CA THR A 36 -26.64 -1.03 -18.94
C THR A 36 -27.29 -2.40 -19.03
N ARG A 37 -26.50 -3.42 -19.24
CA ARG A 37 -26.92 -4.83 -19.23
C ARG A 37 -26.07 -5.64 -18.25
N ALA A 38 -26.56 -6.78 -17.82
CA ALA A 38 -25.77 -7.70 -17.02
C ALA A 38 -24.51 -8.17 -17.78
N ALA A 39 -23.38 -8.17 -17.13
CA ALA A 39 -22.17 -8.82 -17.63
C ALA A 39 -22.35 -10.36 -17.52
N VAL A 40 -21.94 -11.09 -18.55
CA VAL A 40 -22.09 -12.56 -18.60
C VAL A 40 -20.82 -13.20 -19.15
N GLY A 41 -20.59 -14.47 -18.79
CA GLY A 41 -19.46 -15.25 -19.31
C GLY A 41 -18.11 -14.60 -18.97
N GLU A 42 -17.23 -14.49 -19.95
CA GLU A 42 -15.90 -13.93 -19.79
C GLU A 42 -15.93 -12.47 -19.32
N GLU A 43 -16.87 -11.68 -19.83
CA GLU A 43 -17.06 -10.27 -19.44
C GLU A 43 -17.33 -10.11 -17.93
N LEU A 44 -18.04 -11.06 -17.32
CA LEU A 44 -18.27 -11.10 -15.89
C LEU A 44 -17.05 -11.64 -15.14
N GLU A 45 -16.39 -12.66 -15.66
CA GLU A 45 -15.22 -13.26 -15.01
C GLU A 45 -14.01 -12.31 -14.95
N VAL A 46 -13.83 -11.42 -15.91
CA VAL A 46 -12.76 -10.41 -15.85
C VAL A 46 -13.00 -9.37 -14.75
N GLN A 47 -14.23 -9.21 -14.30
CA GLN A 47 -14.59 -8.32 -13.19
C GLN A 47 -14.38 -8.96 -11.82
N ARG A 48 -14.12 -10.26 -11.77
CA ARG A 48 -13.87 -10.98 -10.51
C ARG A 48 -12.68 -10.36 -9.75
N PRO A 49 -12.88 -9.93 -8.49
CA PRO A 49 -11.84 -9.30 -7.71
C PRO A 49 -10.73 -10.29 -7.32
N ALA A 50 -9.55 -9.76 -7.05
CA ALA A 50 -8.40 -10.56 -6.64
C ALA A 50 -8.62 -11.28 -5.29
N SER A 51 -9.41 -10.69 -4.41
CA SER A 51 -9.83 -11.27 -3.13
C SER A 51 -10.54 -12.63 -3.29
N SER A 52 -11.27 -12.83 -4.38
CA SER A 52 -11.96 -14.09 -4.62
C SER A 52 -11.01 -15.30 -4.70
N ALA A 53 -9.77 -15.10 -5.14
CA ALA A 53 -8.77 -16.15 -5.16
C ALA A 53 -8.30 -16.56 -3.75
N PHE A 54 -8.28 -15.62 -2.82
CA PHE A 54 -7.95 -15.93 -1.44
C PHE A 54 -8.99 -16.86 -0.81
N SER A 55 -10.27 -16.67 -1.12
CA SER A 55 -11.35 -17.56 -0.67
C SER A 55 -11.30 -18.96 -1.28
N MET A 56 -10.64 -19.12 -2.45
CA MET A 56 -10.45 -20.43 -3.10
C MET A 56 -9.30 -21.25 -2.48
N LEU A 57 -8.45 -20.62 -1.67
CA LEU A 57 -7.33 -21.30 -1.02
C LEU A 57 -7.81 -22.05 0.22
N ALA A 58 -7.73 -23.37 0.21
CA ALA A 58 -8.00 -24.18 1.38
C ALA A 58 -6.81 -24.16 2.34
N PHE A 59 -7.06 -23.88 3.60
CA PHE A 59 -6.07 -23.89 4.68
C PHE A 59 -6.43 -24.95 5.69
N ASP A 60 -5.44 -25.72 6.13
CA ASP A 60 -5.66 -26.81 7.09
C ASP A 60 -5.92 -26.26 8.50
N ASN A 61 -5.43 -25.07 8.78
CA ASN A 61 -5.59 -24.41 10.08
C ASN A 61 -5.43 -22.89 9.97
N PRO A 62 -5.89 -22.12 10.97
CA PRO A 62 -5.79 -20.65 10.98
C PRO A 62 -4.34 -20.11 10.91
N ARG A 63 -3.37 -20.86 11.44
CA ARG A 63 -1.96 -20.44 11.40
C ARG A 63 -1.41 -20.45 9.98
N ASP A 64 -1.78 -21.44 9.17
CA ASP A 64 -1.36 -21.49 7.76
C ASP A 64 -2.00 -20.37 6.96
N LYS A 65 -3.27 -20.05 7.23
CA LYS A 65 -3.96 -18.90 6.64
C LYS A 65 -3.28 -17.58 7.00
N LEU A 66 -2.94 -17.39 8.28
CA LEU A 66 -2.20 -16.24 8.75
C LEU A 66 -0.82 -16.13 8.08
N ASN A 67 -0.08 -17.23 8.01
CA ASN A 67 1.22 -17.26 7.34
C ASN A 67 1.11 -16.89 5.87
N PHE A 68 0.07 -17.36 5.19
CA PHE A 68 -0.18 -16.99 3.80
C PHE A 68 -0.48 -15.49 3.66
N LYS A 69 -1.37 -14.94 4.49
CA LYS A 69 -1.63 -13.49 4.52
C LYS A 69 -0.34 -12.70 4.70
N MET A 70 0.45 -13.07 5.70
CA MET A 70 1.69 -12.35 6.06
C MET A 70 2.79 -12.43 5.01
N ASN A 71 2.80 -13.45 4.16
CA ASN A 71 3.87 -13.68 3.18
C ASN A 71 3.43 -13.44 1.73
N CYS A 72 2.29 -13.96 1.31
CA CYS A 72 1.89 -13.93 -0.10
C CYS A 72 1.09 -12.68 -0.47
N SER A 73 0.35 -12.10 0.48
CA SER A 73 -0.37 -10.83 0.28
C SER A 73 0.45 -9.60 0.67
N TYR A 74 1.74 -9.80 0.91
CA TYR A 74 2.65 -8.80 1.45
C TYR A 74 2.85 -7.58 0.54
N CYS A 75 3.05 -7.78 -0.74
CA CYS A 75 3.33 -6.72 -1.70
C CYS A 75 2.14 -6.44 -2.64
N HIS A 76 1.38 -7.45 -3.00
CA HIS A 76 0.25 -7.37 -3.92
C HIS A 76 -0.77 -8.47 -3.63
N GLN A 77 -1.99 -8.29 -4.14
CA GLN A 77 -3.03 -9.30 -4.04
C GLN A 77 -2.66 -10.55 -4.86
N VAL A 78 -3.12 -11.70 -4.38
CA VAL A 78 -3.03 -12.99 -5.07
C VAL A 78 -4.39 -13.28 -5.70
N GLY A 79 -4.43 -13.46 -7.01
CA GLY A 79 -5.67 -13.75 -7.73
C GLY A 79 -6.13 -12.67 -8.70
N THR A 80 -5.25 -11.74 -9.03
CA THR A 80 -5.48 -10.81 -10.15
C THR A 80 -5.71 -11.57 -11.46
N LEU A 81 -6.27 -10.92 -12.46
CA LEU A 81 -6.53 -11.54 -13.77
C LEU A 81 -5.28 -12.23 -14.34
N GLY A 82 -4.11 -11.59 -14.24
CA GLY A 82 -2.85 -12.19 -14.71
C GLY A 82 -2.44 -13.48 -13.98
N PHE A 83 -2.91 -13.70 -12.74
CA PHE A 83 -2.73 -14.98 -12.03
C PHE A 83 -3.71 -16.05 -12.51
N ARG A 84 -4.93 -15.66 -12.84
CA ARG A 84 -6.02 -16.56 -13.22
C ARG A 84 -5.95 -17.00 -14.69
N THR A 85 -5.47 -16.09 -15.55
CA THR A 85 -5.35 -16.31 -17.00
C THR A 85 -3.94 -15.94 -17.48
N PRO A 86 -2.89 -16.66 -17.06
CA PRO A 86 -1.54 -16.36 -17.50
C PRO A 86 -1.40 -16.69 -18.99
N GLU A 87 -0.71 -15.81 -19.74
CA GLU A 87 -0.42 -16.04 -21.16
C GLU A 87 0.43 -17.32 -21.40
N LYS A 88 1.15 -17.77 -20.40
CA LYS A 88 2.01 -18.95 -20.42
C LYS A 88 1.88 -19.71 -19.10
N PRO A 89 2.07 -21.02 -19.09
CA PRO A 89 2.13 -21.81 -17.86
C PRO A 89 3.11 -21.20 -16.85
N VAL A 90 2.66 -21.05 -15.60
CA VAL A 90 3.45 -20.42 -14.55
C VAL A 90 4.40 -21.45 -13.94
N ASP A 91 5.70 -21.20 -14.02
CA ASP A 91 6.69 -21.87 -13.18
C ASP A 91 6.67 -21.27 -11.77
N TRP A 92 5.86 -21.85 -10.90
CA TRP A 92 5.66 -21.40 -9.53
C TRP A 92 6.94 -21.39 -8.71
N GLU A 93 7.86 -22.32 -8.96
CA GLU A 93 9.12 -22.36 -8.24
C GLU A 93 10.01 -21.16 -8.60
N THR A 94 10.11 -20.85 -9.88
CA THR A 94 10.84 -19.67 -10.35
C THR A 94 10.19 -18.38 -9.87
N MET A 95 8.86 -18.30 -9.91
CA MET A 95 8.13 -17.14 -9.44
C MET A 95 8.37 -16.92 -7.94
N LEU A 96 8.28 -17.95 -7.13
CA LEU A 96 8.47 -17.83 -5.68
C LEU A 96 9.92 -17.51 -5.31
N ARG A 97 10.90 -18.03 -6.04
CA ARG A 97 12.30 -17.61 -5.90
C ARG A 97 12.50 -16.14 -6.20
N ARG A 98 11.78 -15.60 -7.20
CA ARG A 98 11.77 -14.16 -7.49
C ARG A 98 11.16 -13.37 -6.34
N MET A 99 10.04 -13.80 -5.79
CA MET A 99 9.40 -13.17 -4.63
C MET A 99 10.29 -13.24 -3.39
N ASP A 100 10.99 -14.35 -3.14
CA ASP A 100 12.01 -14.46 -2.08
C ASP A 100 13.14 -13.42 -2.26
N GLY A 101 13.53 -13.17 -3.51
CA GLY A 101 14.51 -12.12 -3.86
C GLY A 101 14.06 -10.71 -3.44
N PHE A 102 12.76 -10.46 -3.38
CA PHE A 102 12.16 -9.22 -2.87
C PHE A 102 11.89 -9.23 -1.35
N GLY A 103 12.25 -10.31 -0.64
CA GLY A 103 12.09 -10.40 0.81
C GLY A 103 10.71 -10.83 1.29
N GLY A 104 9.82 -11.24 0.39
CA GLY A 104 8.42 -11.57 0.71
C GLY A 104 8.17 -12.96 1.29
N LEU A 105 9.14 -13.88 1.26
CA LEU A 105 8.89 -15.28 1.62
C LEU A 105 9.83 -15.80 2.72
N TYR A 106 9.28 -16.64 3.58
CA TYR A 106 10.04 -17.39 4.58
C TYR A 106 10.37 -18.80 4.08
N PRO A 107 11.64 -19.24 4.15
CA PRO A 107 12.06 -20.51 3.56
C PRO A 107 11.26 -21.73 4.04
N HIS A 108 10.86 -21.78 5.29
CA HIS A 108 10.13 -22.92 5.87
C HIS A 108 8.66 -23.02 5.44
N THR A 109 8.09 -21.97 4.86
CA THR A 109 6.71 -21.95 4.36
C THR A 109 6.64 -22.16 2.85
N GLN A 110 7.76 -22.05 2.12
CA GLN A 110 7.79 -22.09 0.65
C GLN A 110 7.13 -23.33 0.07
N ASN A 111 7.52 -24.53 0.52
CA ASN A 111 7.00 -25.77 -0.06
C ASN A 111 5.49 -25.92 0.14
N THR A 112 4.96 -25.55 1.29
CA THR A 112 3.52 -25.59 1.56
C THR A 112 2.77 -24.58 0.70
N ILE A 113 3.32 -23.38 0.56
CA ILE A 113 2.74 -22.30 -0.28
C ILE A 113 2.78 -22.68 -1.75
N ILE A 114 3.91 -23.22 -2.23
CA ILE A 114 4.06 -23.71 -3.62
C ILE A 114 2.98 -24.73 -3.93
N GLY A 115 2.85 -25.77 -3.12
CA GLY A 115 1.84 -26.81 -3.33
C GLY A 115 0.42 -26.27 -3.39
N ARG A 116 0.08 -25.30 -2.53
CA ARG A 116 -1.24 -24.64 -2.53
C ARG A 116 -1.47 -23.83 -3.79
N LEU A 117 -0.51 -23.00 -4.18
CA LEU A 117 -0.61 -22.18 -5.40
C LEU A 117 -0.73 -23.05 -6.63
N MET A 118 0.09 -24.10 -6.76
CA MET A 118 0.00 -25.05 -7.87
C MET A 118 -1.37 -25.73 -7.93
N ASN A 119 -1.92 -26.12 -6.80
CA ASN A 119 -3.25 -26.76 -6.76
C ASN A 119 -4.38 -25.77 -7.07
N THR A 120 -4.24 -24.51 -6.67
CA THR A 120 -5.26 -23.48 -6.86
C THR A 120 -5.30 -22.93 -8.27
N TYR A 121 -4.13 -22.79 -8.91
CA TYR A 121 -3.96 -22.12 -10.20
C TYR A 121 -3.44 -23.04 -11.33
N LYS A 122 -3.53 -24.35 -11.17
CA LYS A 122 -3.21 -25.25 -12.29
C LYS A 122 -4.22 -25.09 -13.44
N ASP A 123 -3.81 -25.44 -14.64
CA ASP A 123 -4.50 -25.12 -15.90
C ASP A 123 -6.02 -25.36 -15.90
N ASP A 124 -6.50 -26.38 -15.18
CA ASP A 124 -7.91 -26.73 -15.13
C ASP A 124 -8.60 -26.36 -13.80
N ALA A 125 -7.88 -25.83 -12.84
CA ALA A 125 -8.44 -25.53 -11.51
C ALA A 125 -9.26 -24.26 -11.53
N VAL A 126 -8.81 -23.23 -12.21
CA VAL A 126 -9.52 -21.94 -12.33
C VAL A 126 -10.86 -22.11 -13.04
N ASP A 127 -10.91 -22.95 -14.07
CA ASP A 127 -12.13 -23.26 -14.81
C ASP A 127 -13.18 -23.98 -13.93
N LYS A 128 -12.75 -24.63 -12.86
CA LYS A 128 -13.61 -25.31 -11.89
C LYS A 128 -14.05 -24.44 -10.72
N TRP A 129 -13.56 -23.22 -10.65
CA TRP A 129 -14.02 -22.30 -9.61
C TRP A 129 -15.50 -22.01 -9.74
N PRO A 130 -16.21 -21.78 -8.62
CA PRO A 130 -17.57 -21.31 -8.68
C PRO A 130 -17.71 -20.07 -9.56
N LYS A 131 -18.77 -19.98 -10.33
CA LYS A 131 -19.04 -18.77 -11.12
C LYS A 131 -19.04 -17.56 -10.20
N PHE A 132 -18.46 -16.49 -10.68
CA PHE A 132 -18.44 -15.24 -9.93
C PHE A 132 -19.85 -14.70 -9.77
N VAL A 133 -20.22 -14.41 -8.54
CA VAL A 133 -21.46 -13.72 -8.19
C VAL A 133 -21.07 -12.33 -7.69
N PRO A 134 -21.45 -11.28 -8.40
CA PRO A 134 -21.15 -9.92 -7.96
C PRO A 134 -21.75 -9.65 -6.58
N PRO A 135 -21.08 -8.85 -5.74
CA PRO A 135 -21.67 -8.40 -4.48
C PRO A 135 -22.95 -7.59 -4.74
N PRO A 136 -23.87 -7.52 -3.78
CA PRO A 136 -25.04 -6.69 -3.90
C PRO A 136 -24.64 -5.21 -4.06
N ALA A 137 -25.46 -4.44 -4.78
CA ALA A 137 -25.21 -3.02 -4.96
C ALA A 137 -25.10 -2.30 -3.60
N PRO A 138 -24.22 -1.30 -3.49
CA PRO A 138 -24.06 -0.50 -2.27
C PRO A 138 -25.39 0.08 -1.77
N ARG A 139 -25.56 0.20 -0.46
CA ARG A 139 -26.76 0.74 0.18
C ARG A 139 -26.39 1.70 1.32
N GLY A 140 -27.37 2.50 1.74
CA GLY A 140 -27.21 3.40 2.89
C GLY A 140 -26.12 4.45 2.66
N LEU A 141 -25.27 4.66 3.66
CA LEU A 141 -24.22 5.68 3.60
C LEU A 141 -23.18 5.45 2.49
N ALA A 142 -22.97 4.21 2.07
CA ALA A 142 -22.06 3.91 0.96
C ALA A 142 -22.53 4.52 -0.39
N THR A 143 -23.82 4.79 -0.54
CA THR A 143 -24.36 5.44 -1.76
C THR A 143 -24.21 6.97 -1.76
N ALA A 144 -23.81 7.57 -0.64
CA ALA A 144 -23.61 9.02 -0.54
C ALA A 144 -22.26 9.47 -1.10
N ALA A 145 -21.34 8.55 -1.35
CA ALA A 145 -20.02 8.87 -1.90
C ALA A 145 -20.08 9.05 -3.42
N THR A 146 -19.37 10.08 -3.90
CA THR A 146 -19.01 10.19 -5.32
C THR A 146 -17.61 9.65 -5.52
N ILE A 147 -17.46 8.60 -6.32
CA ILE A 147 -16.16 8.00 -6.61
C ILE A 147 -15.74 8.40 -8.02
N THR A 148 -14.57 9.04 -8.12
CA THR A 148 -13.94 9.36 -9.40
C THR A 148 -12.72 8.47 -9.58
N MET A 149 -12.60 7.83 -10.73
CA MET A 149 -11.49 6.95 -11.06
C MET A 149 -10.78 7.44 -12.31
N TRP A 150 -9.44 7.38 -12.29
CA TRP A 150 -8.60 7.64 -13.46
C TRP A 150 -7.81 6.39 -13.77
N GLU A 151 -7.89 5.92 -15.01
CA GLU A 151 -6.97 4.90 -15.50
C GLU A 151 -5.61 5.57 -15.73
N MET A 152 -4.63 5.19 -14.91
CA MET A 152 -3.30 5.77 -15.00
C MET A 152 -2.41 4.89 -15.87
N ASP A 153 -1.67 5.56 -16.80
CA ASP A 153 -0.80 4.91 -17.75
C ASP A 153 -1.56 3.96 -18.70
N LYS A 154 -0.90 2.97 -19.29
CA LYS A 154 -1.57 1.97 -20.13
C LYS A 154 -2.03 0.79 -19.28
N PRO A 155 -3.20 0.22 -19.56
CA PRO A 155 -3.66 -1.00 -18.92
C PRO A 155 -2.58 -2.08 -18.94
N LEU A 156 -2.37 -2.77 -17.80
CA LEU A 156 -1.39 -3.85 -17.61
C LEU A 156 0.10 -3.45 -17.71
N GLU A 157 0.45 -2.19 -17.94
CA GLU A 157 1.86 -1.78 -18.05
C GLU A 157 2.55 -1.45 -16.73
N GLY A 158 1.86 -1.49 -15.59
CA GLY A 158 2.53 -1.19 -14.35
C GLY A 158 1.70 -1.42 -13.10
N SER A 159 2.39 -1.35 -11.97
CA SER A 159 1.82 -1.39 -10.65
C SER A 159 2.11 -0.08 -9.95
N PHE A 160 1.10 0.75 -9.79
CA PHE A 160 1.19 1.94 -8.95
C PHE A 160 1.25 1.50 -7.49
N HIS A 161 2.13 2.12 -6.73
CA HIS A 161 2.37 1.70 -5.36
C HIS A 161 1.98 2.76 -4.34
N ASP A 162 2.40 3.99 -4.56
CA ASP A 162 2.12 5.11 -3.66
C ASP A 162 1.83 6.37 -4.46
N LEU A 163 1.17 7.33 -3.85
CA LEU A 163 0.86 8.61 -4.47
C LEU A 163 0.97 9.75 -3.46
N GLU A 164 1.20 10.95 -4.00
CA GLU A 164 1.31 12.18 -3.23
C GLU A 164 0.71 13.35 -4.03
N ILE A 165 0.21 14.36 -3.33
CA ILE A 165 -0.26 15.60 -3.96
C ILE A 165 0.86 16.63 -3.92
N GLY A 166 1.35 17.01 -5.09
CA GLY A 166 2.35 18.06 -5.22
C GLY A 166 1.81 19.45 -4.87
N ARG A 167 2.71 20.39 -4.60
CA ARG A 167 2.32 21.80 -4.33
C ARG A 167 1.63 22.50 -5.51
N ASP A 168 1.80 21.95 -6.72
CA ASP A 168 1.11 22.38 -7.93
C ASP A 168 -0.32 21.83 -8.06
N GLY A 169 -0.76 21.02 -7.10
CA GLY A 169 -2.08 20.40 -7.08
C GLY A 169 -2.22 19.18 -7.98
N LEU A 170 -1.14 18.71 -8.61
CA LEU A 170 -1.13 17.45 -9.36
C LEU A 170 -0.97 16.26 -8.42
N VAL A 171 -1.51 15.11 -8.81
CA VAL A 171 -1.32 13.85 -8.11
C VAL A 171 -0.17 13.10 -8.76
N TYR A 172 0.89 12.85 -8.01
CA TYR A 172 2.06 12.12 -8.45
C TYR A 172 2.00 10.68 -7.95
N ALA A 173 1.85 9.73 -8.85
CA ALA A 173 1.79 8.31 -8.51
C ALA A 173 3.02 7.57 -9.03
N VAL A 174 3.72 6.86 -8.15
CA VAL A 174 4.93 6.11 -8.51
C VAL A 174 4.58 4.70 -8.99
N ASN A 175 5.18 4.31 -10.11
CA ASN A 175 5.00 2.99 -10.69
C ASN A 175 6.18 2.08 -10.35
N ILE A 176 5.98 1.17 -9.40
CA ILE A 176 7.05 0.31 -8.87
C ILE A 176 7.63 -0.66 -9.92
N SER A 177 6.82 -1.08 -10.88
CA SER A 177 7.23 -2.00 -11.95
C SER A 177 7.95 -1.28 -13.10
N ARG A 178 7.77 0.02 -13.19
CA ARG A 178 8.40 0.90 -14.18
C ARG A 178 9.25 1.93 -13.44
N ARG A 179 10.25 2.46 -14.10
CA ARG A 179 11.10 3.51 -13.55
C ARG A 179 10.51 4.88 -13.84
N ARG A 180 9.25 5.11 -13.45
CA ARG A 180 8.55 6.36 -13.70
C ARG A 180 7.51 6.69 -12.63
N MET A 181 7.11 7.93 -12.59
CA MET A 181 5.89 8.38 -11.93
C MET A 181 4.98 9.06 -12.96
N ILE A 182 3.70 9.11 -12.65
CA ILE A 182 2.69 9.82 -13.46
C ILE A 182 2.21 11.02 -12.66
N ALA A 183 2.30 12.20 -13.26
CA ALA A 183 1.65 13.40 -12.76
C ALA A 183 0.25 13.48 -13.41
N LEU A 184 -0.79 13.42 -12.59
CA LEU A 184 -2.19 13.49 -12.98
C LEU A 184 -2.78 14.83 -12.54
N ASP A 185 -3.34 15.58 -13.46
CA ASP A 185 -4.23 16.69 -13.14
C ASP A 185 -5.64 16.13 -12.84
N PRO A 186 -6.09 16.14 -11.57
CA PRO A 186 -7.37 15.54 -11.21
C PRO A 186 -8.57 16.29 -11.78
N THR A 187 -8.38 17.53 -12.24
CA THR A 187 -9.46 18.34 -12.83
C THR A 187 -9.68 18.02 -14.29
N SER A 188 -8.60 17.79 -15.04
CA SER A 188 -8.67 17.55 -16.49
C SER A 188 -8.45 16.09 -16.89
N GLY A 189 -7.98 15.25 -15.96
CA GLY A 189 -7.55 13.90 -16.27
C GLY A 189 -6.25 13.81 -17.10
N LYS A 190 -5.60 14.96 -17.38
CA LYS A 190 -4.34 14.97 -18.14
C LYS A 190 -3.24 14.28 -17.33
N GLN A 191 -2.51 13.41 -18.01
CA GLN A 191 -1.40 12.67 -17.42
C GLN A 191 -0.08 13.00 -18.11
N THR A 192 0.99 13.08 -17.31
CA THR A 192 2.36 13.29 -17.81
C THR A 192 3.27 12.26 -17.16
N ALA A 193 3.96 11.47 -17.97
CA ALA A 193 4.94 10.51 -17.49
C ALA A 193 6.28 11.21 -17.22
N ILE A 194 6.89 10.93 -16.08
CA ILE A 194 8.17 11.45 -15.64
C ILE A 194 9.08 10.27 -15.33
N GLU A 195 10.13 10.10 -16.12
CA GLU A 195 11.07 8.97 -15.99
C GLU A 195 12.14 9.27 -14.94
N PHE A 196 12.33 8.35 -13.98
CA PHE A 196 13.45 8.41 -13.05
C PHE A 196 14.79 8.12 -13.77
N PRO A 197 15.92 8.61 -13.24
CA PRO A 197 17.25 8.31 -13.80
C PRO A 197 17.50 6.81 -13.98
N SER A 198 18.25 6.43 -15.01
CA SER A 198 18.41 5.01 -15.43
C SER A 198 19.06 4.09 -14.40
N HIS A 199 19.79 4.66 -13.43
CA HIS A 199 20.52 3.92 -12.39
C HIS A 199 19.72 3.68 -11.10
N VAL A 200 18.46 4.12 -11.03
CA VAL A 200 17.56 3.87 -9.90
C VAL A 200 16.33 3.07 -10.35
N HIS A 201 15.81 2.22 -9.46
CA HIS A 201 14.75 1.27 -9.79
C HIS A 201 13.76 1.10 -8.65
N ALA A 202 12.53 0.75 -9.02
CA ALA A 202 11.41 0.46 -8.14
C ALA A 202 11.10 1.63 -7.19
N PRO A 203 10.58 2.76 -7.72
CA PRO A 203 10.05 3.83 -6.89
C PRO A 203 8.89 3.26 -6.05
N HIS A 204 8.90 3.53 -4.72
CA HIS A 204 8.00 2.84 -3.82
C HIS A 204 7.14 3.79 -2.97
N SER A 205 7.74 4.66 -2.18
CA SER A 205 7.03 5.66 -1.40
C SER A 205 7.39 7.06 -1.89
N ILE A 206 6.45 7.99 -1.86
CA ILE A 206 6.61 9.36 -2.34
C ILE A 206 5.98 10.32 -1.35
N GLU A 207 6.62 11.49 -1.14
CA GLU A 207 6.10 12.56 -0.28
C GLU A 207 6.63 13.93 -0.69
N THR A 208 5.84 14.96 -0.46
CA THR A 208 6.19 16.35 -0.74
C THR A 208 6.96 16.96 0.43
N ALA A 209 8.16 17.46 0.17
CA ALA A 209 9.00 18.13 1.14
C ALA A 209 8.57 19.60 1.38
N ASN A 210 9.12 20.19 2.45
CA ASN A 210 8.84 21.58 2.83
C ASN A 210 9.21 22.60 1.75
N ASP A 211 10.20 22.30 0.91
CA ASP A 211 10.61 23.11 -0.24
C ASP A 211 9.75 22.90 -1.49
N GLY A 212 8.80 21.96 -1.46
CA GLY A 212 7.91 21.64 -2.55
C GLY A 212 8.44 20.54 -3.48
N SER A 213 9.66 20.08 -3.30
CA SER A 213 10.18 18.95 -4.05
C SER A 213 9.54 17.63 -3.62
N LEU A 214 9.51 16.65 -4.52
CA LEU A 214 9.05 15.29 -4.22
C LEU A 214 10.22 14.39 -3.89
N TRP A 215 10.11 13.67 -2.79
CA TRP A 215 11.08 12.65 -2.42
C TRP A 215 10.50 11.26 -2.58
N THR A 216 11.30 10.35 -3.12
CA THR A 216 10.87 8.98 -3.44
C THR A 216 11.90 7.98 -2.95
N THR A 217 11.45 6.91 -2.30
CA THR A 217 12.29 5.75 -2.02
C THR A 217 12.46 4.90 -3.27
N MET A 218 13.69 4.58 -3.64
CA MET A 218 14.05 3.73 -4.78
C MET A 218 14.48 2.37 -4.25
N CYS A 219 13.48 1.56 -3.87
CA CYS A 219 13.68 0.41 -2.99
C CYS A 219 14.61 -0.68 -3.56
N ALA A 220 14.53 -0.99 -4.86
CA ALA A 220 15.42 -1.99 -5.46
C ALA A 220 16.85 -1.48 -5.67
N SER A 221 17.07 -0.17 -5.61
CA SER A 221 18.38 0.46 -5.75
C SER A 221 19.03 0.81 -4.41
N GLY A 222 18.25 0.76 -3.31
CA GLY A 222 18.70 1.24 -2.00
C GLY A 222 19.04 2.73 -2.00
N LYS A 223 18.30 3.56 -2.74
CA LYS A 223 18.55 4.99 -2.95
C LYS A 223 17.30 5.82 -2.61
N MET A 224 17.52 7.12 -2.50
CA MET A 224 16.49 8.15 -2.43
C MET A 224 16.59 9.04 -3.66
N ALA A 225 15.46 9.45 -4.23
CA ALA A 225 15.42 10.39 -5.34
C ALA A 225 14.60 11.62 -4.95
N ARG A 226 15.15 12.81 -5.16
CA ARG A 226 14.48 14.10 -5.08
C ARG A 226 14.12 14.54 -6.49
N TYR A 227 12.89 14.94 -6.69
CA TYR A 227 12.42 15.56 -7.93
C TYR A 227 11.99 16.99 -7.66
N ASP A 228 12.55 17.93 -8.39
CA ASP A 228 12.16 19.32 -8.36
C ASP A 228 11.04 19.56 -9.38
N ILE A 229 9.85 19.92 -8.87
CA ILE A 229 8.65 20.09 -9.71
C ILE A 229 8.82 21.28 -10.69
N GLU A 230 9.52 22.33 -10.27
CA GLU A 230 9.66 23.57 -11.06
C GLU A 230 10.68 23.39 -12.19
N THR A 231 11.80 22.73 -11.92
CA THR A 231 12.89 22.57 -12.90
C THR A 231 12.84 21.26 -13.66
N GLY A 232 12.13 20.25 -13.14
CA GLY A 232 12.11 18.90 -13.70
C GLY A 232 13.39 18.09 -13.41
N GLU A 233 14.27 18.58 -12.54
CA GLU A 233 15.55 17.94 -12.26
C GLU A 233 15.47 16.90 -11.17
N PHE A 234 16.29 15.85 -11.30
CA PHE A 234 16.46 14.82 -10.28
C PHE A 234 17.80 14.92 -9.55
N VAL A 235 17.77 14.77 -8.24
CA VAL A 235 18.95 14.50 -7.41
C VAL A 235 18.77 13.13 -6.78
N VAL A 236 19.77 12.24 -6.97
CA VAL A 236 19.79 10.92 -6.37
C VAL A 236 20.83 10.88 -5.26
N CYS A 237 20.42 10.52 -4.05
CA CYS A 237 21.29 10.35 -2.91
C CYS A 237 21.21 8.92 -2.37
N GLY A 238 22.32 8.51 -1.72
CA GLY A 238 22.40 7.19 -1.12
C GLY A 238 21.52 7.09 0.12
N SER A 239 20.76 6.03 0.25
CA SER A 239 20.63 5.44 1.56
C SER A 239 22.04 4.98 1.96
N ALA A 240 22.38 5.06 3.26
CA ALA A 240 23.73 4.86 3.77
C ALA A 240 24.68 4.00 2.91
N GLU A 241 25.94 4.36 2.79
CA GLU A 241 26.96 3.62 2.02
C GLU A 241 27.16 2.21 2.56
N ALA A 242 26.15 1.36 2.41
CA ALA A 242 26.34 -0.06 2.57
C ALA A 242 26.51 -0.66 1.18
N PRO A 243 27.66 -1.27 0.88
CA PRO A 243 27.76 -2.11 -0.30
C PRO A 243 26.64 -3.16 -0.20
N ARG A 244 25.88 -3.36 -1.29
CA ARG A 244 24.80 -4.33 -1.39
C ARG A 244 25.19 -5.73 -0.90
N LYS A 245 25.33 -5.90 0.41
CA LYS A 245 25.02 -7.17 1.05
C LYS A 245 23.54 -7.09 1.30
N ARG A 246 22.71 -7.74 0.45
CA ARG A 246 21.27 -7.96 0.61
C ARG A 246 20.71 -7.19 1.80
N GLY A 247 20.21 -5.97 1.66
CA GLY A 247 19.76 -5.31 2.85
C GLY A 247 19.16 -3.94 2.73
N ASN A 248 19.56 -3.11 1.79
CA ASN A 248 19.01 -1.77 1.73
C ASN A 248 17.76 -1.75 0.88
N TYR A 249 16.61 -1.70 1.55
CA TYR A 249 15.30 -1.59 0.92
C TYR A 249 14.56 -0.42 1.59
N PRO A 250 14.91 0.85 1.26
CA PRO A 250 14.18 2.01 1.78
C PRO A 250 12.73 1.88 1.36
N HIS A 251 11.83 1.90 2.34
CA HIS A 251 10.45 1.51 2.13
C HIS A 251 9.49 2.69 2.27
N THR A 252 8.95 2.92 3.45
CA THR A 252 8.06 4.07 3.71
C THR A 252 8.91 5.27 4.09
N LEU A 253 8.63 6.41 3.51
CA LEU A 253 9.22 7.69 3.92
C LEU A 253 8.16 8.64 4.49
N ARG A 254 8.62 9.55 5.37
CA ARG A 254 7.82 10.64 5.94
C ARG A 254 8.69 11.87 6.19
N ILE A 255 8.06 13.01 6.04
CA ILE A 255 8.69 14.32 6.27
C ILE A 255 7.78 15.10 7.21
N ASN A 256 8.31 15.43 8.40
CA ASN A 256 7.56 16.28 9.32
C ASN A 256 7.61 17.74 8.83
N PRO A 257 6.48 18.36 8.45
CA PRO A 257 6.48 19.71 7.93
C PRO A 257 6.86 20.77 8.98
N LYS A 258 6.85 20.41 10.26
CA LYS A 258 7.27 21.28 11.39
C LYS A 258 8.75 21.12 11.74
N ASP A 259 9.45 20.13 11.17
CA ASP A 259 10.89 19.96 11.38
C ASP A 259 11.65 21.08 10.65
N PRO A 260 12.41 21.93 11.36
CA PRO A 260 13.14 23.05 10.74
C PRO A 260 14.24 22.59 9.79
N GLU A 261 14.78 21.40 9.98
CA GLU A 261 15.78 20.80 9.09
C GLU A 261 15.14 20.07 7.90
N GLY A 262 13.83 19.76 7.98
CA GLY A 262 13.09 19.04 6.95
C GLY A 262 13.64 17.64 6.72
N LEU A 263 14.04 16.93 7.77
CA LEU A 263 14.61 15.59 7.69
C LEU A 263 13.64 14.61 7.03
N ILE A 264 14.20 13.80 6.15
CA ILE A 264 13.45 12.74 5.48
C ILE A 264 13.65 11.45 6.24
N TRP A 265 12.62 11.02 6.92
CA TRP A 265 12.61 9.79 7.67
C TRP A 265 12.16 8.62 6.80
N TYR A 266 12.81 7.46 6.92
CA TYR A 266 12.39 6.28 6.20
C TYR A 266 12.70 4.99 6.94
N THR A 267 11.86 3.98 6.72
CA THR A 267 12.11 2.60 7.16
C THR A 267 12.95 1.87 6.14
N ASP A 268 13.80 0.96 6.58
CA ASP A 268 14.48 0.00 5.71
C ASP A 268 13.94 -1.41 5.97
N ALA A 269 13.11 -1.91 5.04
CA ALA A 269 12.53 -3.24 5.15
C ALA A 269 13.57 -4.37 5.04
N GLY A 270 14.78 -4.06 4.63
CA GLY A 270 15.91 -4.99 4.53
C GLY A 270 16.78 -5.09 5.78
N SER A 271 16.58 -4.19 6.76
CA SER A 271 17.32 -4.14 8.00
C SER A 271 16.40 -3.99 9.22
N ASN A 272 16.96 -3.94 10.43
CA ASN A 272 16.22 -3.60 11.65
C ASN A 272 16.49 -2.14 12.05
N SER A 273 16.30 -1.22 11.08
CA SER A 273 16.66 0.19 11.30
C SER A 273 15.64 1.13 10.65
N CYS A 274 15.48 2.30 11.25
CA CYS A 274 14.97 3.48 10.60
C CYS A 274 16.11 4.46 10.34
N PHE A 275 15.92 5.35 9.42
CA PHE A 275 16.95 6.32 9.02
C PHE A 275 16.35 7.72 8.90
N SER A 276 17.18 8.72 9.13
CA SER A 276 16.91 10.09 8.70
C SER A 276 17.96 10.55 7.69
N LEU A 277 17.50 11.24 6.65
CA LEU A 277 18.34 11.83 5.61
C LEU A 277 18.15 13.34 5.64
N HIS A 278 19.26 14.08 5.76
CA HIS A 278 19.21 15.54 5.67
C HIS A 278 19.12 15.98 4.19
N PRO A 279 18.08 16.72 3.77
CA PRO A 279 17.79 16.98 2.36
C PRO A 279 18.86 17.80 1.63
N LYS A 280 19.64 18.64 2.34
CA LYS A 280 20.67 19.51 1.75
C LYS A 280 22.07 18.91 1.80
N THR A 281 22.43 18.27 2.90
CA THR A 281 23.80 17.73 3.09
C THR A 281 23.92 16.28 2.66
N HIS A 282 22.78 15.60 2.48
CA HIS A 282 22.67 14.17 2.19
C HIS A 282 23.30 13.26 3.28
N VAL A 283 23.52 13.81 4.47
CA VAL A 283 23.97 13.02 5.61
C VAL A 283 22.84 12.10 6.07
N VAL A 284 23.16 10.83 6.25
CA VAL A 284 22.22 9.80 6.72
C VAL A 284 22.59 9.40 8.15
N LYS A 285 21.60 9.39 9.04
CA LYS A 285 21.72 8.87 10.40
C LYS A 285 20.88 7.59 10.53
N GLU A 286 21.50 6.53 11.06
CA GLU A 286 20.84 5.26 11.35
C GLU A 286 20.34 5.20 12.79
N TYR A 287 19.14 4.72 12.98
CA TYR A 287 18.53 4.38 14.27
C TYR A 287 18.27 2.87 14.32
N LYS A 288 19.09 2.14 15.04
CA LYS A 288 18.94 0.70 15.23
C LYS A 288 17.78 0.43 16.17
N LEU A 289 16.76 -0.27 15.68
CA LEU A 289 15.56 -0.56 16.43
C LEU A 289 15.78 -1.67 17.47
N LEU A 290 15.00 -1.63 18.55
CA LEU A 290 15.04 -2.65 19.60
C LEU A 290 14.57 -4.01 19.07
N SER A 291 14.72 -5.06 19.87
CA SER A 291 14.20 -6.42 19.60
C SER A 291 14.47 -6.95 18.19
N ALA A 292 15.73 -7.27 17.92
CA ALA A 292 16.07 -8.19 16.82
C ALA A 292 15.54 -9.61 17.09
N GLY A 293 15.15 -9.90 18.32
CA GLY A 293 14.81 -11.23 18.78
C GLY A 293 13.39 -11.66 18.45
N GLN A 294 13.25 -12.85 17.86
CA GLN A 294 12.02 -13.61 17.62
C GLN A 294 11.10 -13.10 16.50
N ALA A 295 11.67 -12.73 15.40
CA ALA A 295 10.90 -12.73 14.18
C ALA A 295 10.38 -14.13 13.87
N MET A 296 9.09 -14.25 13.69
CA MET A 296 8.51 -15.51 13.24
C MET A 296 9.08 -15.85 11.87
N GLY A 297 10.02 -16.79 11.81
CA GLY A 297 10.52 -17.35 10.57
C GLY A 297 11.83 -16.80 10.02
N ALA A 298 12.65 -16.15 10.80
CA ALA A 298 13.97 -15.71 10.40
C ALA A 298 14.89 -16.89 9.99
N GLY A 299 14.80 -17.30 8.72
CA GLY A 299 15.59 -18.40 8.19
C GLY A 299 16.86 -17.97 7.46
N ARG A 300 17.02 -16.70 7.10
CA ARG A 300 18.20 -16.19 6.39
C ARG A 300 18.56 -14.77 6.78
N GLY A 301 19.08 -14.63 8.00
CA GLY A 301 19.52 -13.35 8.56
C GLY A 301 18.46 -12.72 9.45
N GLU A 302 18.91 -12.16 10.54
CA GLU A 302 18.09 -11.59 11.62
C GLU A 302 17.16 -10.47 11.16
N SER A 303 17.51 -9.78 10.08
CA SER A 303 16.78 -8.63 9.54
C SER A 303 15.49 -8.99 8.80
N ARG A 304 15.42 -10.14 8.16
CA ARG A 304 14.26 -10.54 7.32
C ARG A 304 12.96 -10.80 8.09
N GLY A 305 13.06 -11.05 9.37
CA GLY A 305 11.90 -11.36 10.17
C GLY A 305 11.28 -10.17 10.91
N ILE A 306 11.92 -9.01 10.89
CA ILE A 306 11.48 -7.85 11.70
C ILE A 306 10.68 -6.89 10.86
N THR A 307 11.18 -6.58 9.68
CA THR A 307 10.56 -5.73 8.66
C THR A 307 9.96 -4.44 9.21
N PRO A 308 10.79 -3.42 9.53
CA PRO A 308 10.28 -2.07 9.76
C PRO A 308 9.53 -1.64 8.50
N TYR A 309 8.27 -1.23 8.66
CA TYR A 309 7.38 -1.07 7.52
C TYR A 309 6.74 0.29 7.45
N GLY A 310 5.71 0.54 8.25
CA GLY A 310 5.06 1.83 8.35
C GLY A 310 5.89 2.81 9.12
N LEU A 311 5.78 4.07 8.78
CA LEU A 311 6.43 5.19 9.44
C LEU A 311 5.51 6.39 9.38
N ASP A 312 5.45 7.16 10.47
CA ASP A 312 4.79 8.45 10.51
C ASP A 312 5.37 9.33 11.60
N TYR A 313 5.05 10.61 11.60
CA TYR A 313 5.44 11.55 12.64
C TYR A 313 4.23 11.96 13.48
N SER A 314 4.45 12.24 14.74
CA SER A 314 3.44 12.78 15.62
C SER A 314 3.38 14.30 15.47
N PRO A 315 2.22 14.87 15.10
CA PRO A 315 2.05 16.31 14.95
C PRO A 315 2.03 17.04 16.31
N VAL A 316 1.92 16.28 17.42
CA VAL A 316 1.81 16.83 18.79
C VAL A 316 3.20 17.04 19.40
N ASP A 317 4.07 16.05 19.30
CA ASP A 317 5.37 16.05 20.00
C ASP A 317 6.57 15.78 19.07
N GLY A 318 6.35 15.65 17.77
CA GLY A 318 7.41 15.42 16.78
C GLY A 318 8.07 14.04 16.82
N MET A 319 7.59 13.13 17.66
CA MET A 319 8.10 11.75 17.71
C MET A 319 7.87 11.02 16.39
N ILE A 320 8.81 10.17 16.00
CA ILE A 320 8.71 9.35 14.79
C ILE A 320 8.20 7.98 15.20
N TRP A 321 7.04 7.61 14.69
CA TRP A 321 6.40 6.33 14.94
C TRP A 321 6.66 5.36 13.80
N TYR A 322 6.88 4.09 14.12
CA TYR A 322 7.09 3.04 13.14
C TYR A 322 6.38 1.75 13.53
N SER A 323 6.15 0.90 12.55
CA SER A 323 5.66 -0.46 12.75
C SER A 323 6.70 -1.48 12.30
N LYS A 324 6.73 -2.63 12.97
CA LYS A 324 7.47 -3.83 12.58
C LYS A 324 6.48 -4.92 12.20
N LEU A 325 6.22 -5.08 10.92
CA LEU A 325 5.17 -5.97 10.40
C LEU A 325 5.32 -7.40 10.96
N ASN A 326 6.45 -8.02 10.70
CA ASN A 326 6.72 -9.40 11.13
C ASN A 326 7.23 -9.49 12.58
N GLY A 327 7.87 -8.46 13.07
CA GLY A 327 8.28 -8.33 14.46
C GLY A 327 7.13 -8.11 15.44
N ASN A 328 5.95 -7.81 14.90
CA ASN A 328 4.71 -7.55 15.66
C ASN A 328 4.88 -6.50 16.76
N ARG A 329 5.45 -5.35 16.40
CA ARG A 329 5.67 -4.21 17.29
C ARG A 329 5.24 -2.92 16.60
N ILE A 330 4.85 -1.96 17.39
CA ILE A 330 4.97 -0.54 17.05
C ILE A 330 6.04 0.07 17.93
N GLY A 331 6.66 1.14 17.50
CA GLY A 331 7.64 1.85 18.30
C GLY A 331 7.72 3.32 17.94
N ARG A 332 8.44 4.06 18.77
CA ARG A 332 8.75 5.46 18.52
C ARG A 332 10.23 5.75 18.65
N ILE A 333 10.67 6.75 17.93
CA ILE A 333 12.02 7.34 17.98
C ILE A 333 11.87 8.80 18.40
N ASN A 334 12.65 9.21 19.37
CA ASN A 334 12.81 10.63 19.70
C ASN A 334 13.89 11.22 18.78
N PRO A 335 13.56 12.10 17.82
CA PRO A 335 14.55 12.68 16.91
C PRO A 335 15.60 13.52 17.60
N ASP A 336 15.29 14.14 18.75
CA ASP A 336 16.17 15.03 19.50
C ASP A 336 17.20 14.27 20.37
N ALA A 337 16.95 12.98 20.63
CA ALA A 337 17.91 12.13 21.36
C ALA A 337 18.98 11.57 20.43
N SER A 338 20.23 11.54 20.89
CA SER A 338 21.36 11.06 20.10
C SER A 338 21.26 9.59 19.69
N ASP A 339 20.65 8.76 20.54
CA ASP A 339 20.38 7.33 20.35
C ASP A 339 18.94 7.02 19.93
N GLY A 340 18.08 8.07 19.85
CA GLY A 340 16.67 7.97 19.48
C GLY A 340 15.74 7.66 20.65
N ASP A 341 16.18 7.43 21.87
CA ASP A 341 15.36 7.01 23.04
C ASP A 341 14.19 6.10 22.59
N ILE A 342 14.53 4.98 21.96
CA ILE A 342 13.59 4.11 21.27
C ILE A 342 12.76 3.31 22.27
N ARG A 343 11.44 3.31 22.08
CA ARG A 343 10.50 2.48 22.85
C ARG A 343 9.63 1.68 21.91
N GLU A 344 9.25 0.45 22.33
CA GLU A 344 8.41 -0.44 21.53
C GLU A 344 7.30 -1.09 22.38
N TRP A 345 6.14 -1.31 21.73
CA TRP A 345 4.96 -1.92 22.33
C TRP A 345 4.42 -3.04 21.45
N ASN A 346 3.76 -4.02 22.10
CA ASN A 346 3.06 -5.10 21.41
C ASN A 346 1.62 -4.70 21.09
N PRO A 347 1.21 -4.67 19.83
CA PRO A 347 -0.20 -4.58 19.51
C PRO A 347 -0.92 -5.89 19.89
N PRO A 348 -2.21 -5.83 20.29
CA PRO A 348 -3.00 -7.01 20.64
C PRO A 348 -3.46 -7.83 19.42
N PHE A 349 -2.92 -7.55 18.24
CA PHE A 349 -3.21 -8.18 16.96
C PHE A 349 -1.93 -8.46 16.17
N ARG A 350 -2.04 -9.16 15.05
CA ARG A 350 -0.90 -9.54 14.22
C ARG A 350 -0.72 -8.64 13.00
N GLY A 351 0.55 -8.35 12.71
CA GLY A 351 0.97 -7.66 11.49
C GLY A 351 0.66 -6.16 11.50
N PRO A 352 1.12 -5.38 12.49
CA PRO A 352 1.02 -3.93 12.43
C PRO A 352 1.74 -3.45 11.18
N ARG A 353 1.04 -2.66 10.33
CA ARG A 353 1.58 -2.29 9.04
C ARG A 353 1.70 -0.77 8.87
N ARG A 354 1.21 -0.16 7.78
CA ARG A 354 1.29 1.28 7.56
C ARG A 354 0.39 2.02 8.54
N LEU A 355 0.99 2.46 9.63
CA LEU A 355 0.35 3.25 10.68
C LEU A 355 0.23 4.73 10.27
N HIS A 356 -0.63 5.43 10.96
CA HIS A 356 -0.77 6.89 10.87
C HIS A 356 -0.99 7.51 12.24
N VAL A 357 -0.36 8.66 12.51
CA VAL A 357 -0.56 9.39 13.77
C VAL A 357 -1.57 10.51 13.53
N ALA A 358 -2.68 10.41 14.24
CA ALA A 358 -3.77 11.37 14.12
C ALA A 358 -3.38 12.77 14.66
N PRO A 359 -4.13 13.83 14.31
CA PRO A 359 -3.89 15.18 14.80
C PRO A 359 -3.87 15.33 16.32
N ASP A 360 -4.53 14.45 17.05
CA ASP A 360 -4.58 14.39 18.52
C ASP A 360 -3.44 13.57 19.15
N GLY A 361 -2.58 12.96 18.31
CA GLY A 361 -1.45 12.13 18.74
C GLY A 361 -1.77 10.66 18.93
N MET A 362 -3.01 10.22 18.72
CA MET A 362 -3.36 8.80 18.73
C MET A 362 -2.72 8.07 17.54
N VAL A 363 -2.13 6.90 17.79
CA VAL A 363 -1.46 6.12 16.75
C VAL A 363 -2.40 5.05 16.22
N TRP A 364 -2.89 5.23 15.00
CA TRP A 364 -3.77 4.29 14.33
C TRP A 364 -2.98 3.25 13.54
N VAL A 365 -3.33 1.99 13.70
CA VAL A 365 -2.52 0.87 13.19
C VAL A 365 -3.42 -0.19 12.56
N PRO A 366 -3.21 -0.53 11.28
CA PRO A 366 -3.90 -1.65 10.66
C PRO A 366 -3.26 -2.95 11.07
N GLY A 367 -4.08 -3.93 11.45
CA GLY A 367 -3.67 -5.30 11.79
C GLY A 367 -3.72 -6.22 10.57
N PHE A 368 -2.75 -6.10 9.69
CA PHE A 368 -2.68 -6.76 8.39
C PHE A 368 -2.98 -8.27 8.41
N GLY A 369 -2.46 -8.98 9.42
CA GLY A 369 -2.68 -10.41 9.58
C GLY A 369 -4.01 -10.78 10.24
N SER A 370 -4.71 -9.83 10.85
CA SER A 370 -5.84 -10.11 11.75
C SER A 370 -7.18 -9.54 11.29
N GLY A 371 -7.21 -8.78 10.18
CA GLY A 371 -8.45 -8.15 9.69
C GLY A 371 -9.05 -7.11 10.63
N VAL A 372 -8.24 -6.53 11.51
CA VAL A 372 -8.61 -5.51 12.47
C VAL A 372 -7.83 -4.23 12.26
N PHE A 373 -8.24 -3.18 12.91
CA PHE A 373 -7.43 -1.98 13.09
C PHE A 373 -7.61 -1.48 14.52
N GLY A 374 -6.72 -0.64 15.00
CA GLY A 374 -6.84 -0.13 16.35
C GLY A 374 -6.07 1.17 16.52
N ASN A 375 -6.34 1.85 17.62
CA ASN A 375 -5.53 2.97 18.04
C ASN A 375 -4.75 2.64 19.33
N PHE A 376 -3.62 3.27 19.44
CA PHE A 376 -2.77 3.24 20.63
C PHE A 376 -2.67 4.67 21.18
N ASP A 377 -2.98 4.82 22.45
CA ASP A 377 -2.79 6.08 23.17
C ASP A 377 -1.39 6.11 23.79
N PRO A 378 -0.49 6.97 23.31
CA PRO A 378 0.88 7.05 23.83
C PRO A 378 0.98 7.50 25.30
N ASN A 379 -0.04 8.17 25.83
CA ASN A 379 -0.03 8.70 27.20
C ASN A 379 -0.42 7.62 28.23
N THR A 380 -1.36 6.75 27.86
CA THR A 380 -1.85 5.69 28.75
C THR A 380 -1.32 4.30 28.39
N GLU A 381 -0.67 4.17 27.26
CA GLU A 381 -0.19 2.93 26.64
C GLU A 381 -1.30 1.87 26.43
N LYS A 382 -2.53 2.34 26.20
CA LYS A 382 -3.70 1.48 26.00
C LYS A 382 -4.06 1.37 24.53
N TRP A 383 -4.61 0.20 24.18
CA TRP A 383 -5.14 -0.10 22.86
C TRP A 383 -6.67 -0.13 22.86
N THR A 384 -7.26 0.41 21.81
CA THR A 384 -8.66 0.13 21.42
C THR A 384 -8.63 -0.54 20.05
N VAL A 385 -9.37 -1.63 19.88
CA VAL A 385 -9.33 -2.45 18.66
C VAL A 385 -10.72 -2.58 18.06
N TYR A 386 -10.80 -2.45 16.74
CA TYR A 386 -12.02 -2.56 15.95
C TYR A 386 -11.87 -3.64 14.89
N GLU A 387 -12.92 -4.39 14.61
CA GLU A 387 -12.94 -5.39 13.55
C GLU A 387 -13.45 -4.79 12.25
N LEU A 388 -12.82 -5.17 11.12
CA LEU A 388 -13.34 -4.88 9.79
C LEU A 388 -14.41 -5.91 9.40
N PRO A 389 -15.35 -5.57 8.52
CA PRO A 389 -16.26 -6.55 7.94
C PRO A 389 -15.48 -7.71 7.32
N ASP A 390 -15.95 -8.94 7.53
CA ASP A 390 -15.27 -10.17 7.10
C ASP A 390 -13.80 -10.26 7.54
N ALA A 391 -13.54 -9.96 8.81
CA ALA A 391 -12.18 -9.89 9.40
C ALA A 391 -11.31 -11.11 9.07
N GLU A 392 -11.91 -12.29 8.91
CA GLU A 392 -11.19 -13.51 8.57
C GLU A 392 -10.47 -13.42 7.23
N ASN A 393 -11.09 -12.83 6.22
CA ASN A 393 -10.55 -12.68 4.86
C ASN A 393 -9.90 -11.32 4.65
N GLN A 394 -10.25 -10.34 5.47
CA GLN A 394 -9.76 -8.98 5.35
C GLN A 394 -8.25 -8.88 5.58
N ILE A 395 -7.61 -8.02 4.80
CA ILE A 395 -6.17 -7.74 4.87
C ILE A 395 -5.98 -6.22 4.82
N PRO A 396 -6.14 -5.52 5.97
CA PRO A 396 -5.94 -4.06 6.01
C PRO A 396 -4.47 -3.73 5.78
N TYR A 397 -4.18 -3.11 4.64
CA TYR A 397 -2.82 -2.82 4.20
C TYR A 397 -2.29 -1.51 4.79
N ALA A 398 -3.07 -0.46 4.69
CA ALA A 398 -2.74 0.88 5.14
C ALA A 398 -3.99 1.58 5.66
N LEU A 399 -3.77 2.59 6.47
CA LEU A 399 -4.81 3.52 6.87
C LEU A 399 -4.27 4.94 6.87
N ASN A 400 -5.17 5.90 6.76
CA ASN A 400 -4.91 7.32 6.95
C ASN A 400 -5.99 7.91 7.84
N VAL A 401 -5.64 8.93 8.60
CA VAL A 401 -6.59 9.74 9.38
C VAL A 401 -6.67 11.11 8.71
N ASP A 402 -7.86 11.53 8.33
CA ASP A 402 -8.04 12.83 7.70
C ASP A 402 -8.03 13.98 8.73
N LYS A 403 -8.12 15.22 8.24
CA LYS A 403 -8.11 16.42 9.07
C LYS A 403 -9.26 16.50 10.08
N ASP A 404 -10.33 15.75 9.85
CA ASP A 404 -11.52 15.70 10.69
C ASP A 404 -11.47 14.51 11.69
N GLY A 405 -10.36 13.76 11.70
CA GLY A 405 -10.14 12.62 12.58
C GLY A 405 -10.78 11.31 12.08
N VAL A 406 -11.33 11.30 10.87
CA VAL A 406 -11.92 10.10 10.28
C VAL A 406 -10.83 9.18 9.74
N VAL A 407 -10.94 7.90 10.02
CA VAL A 407 -9.97 6.88 9.63
C VAL A 407 -10.40 6.21 8.34
N TRP A 408 -9.52 6.21 7.35
CA TRP A 408 -9.72 5.56 6.06
C TRP A 408 -8.79 4.35 5.96
N ILE A 409 -9.36 3.17 5.73
CA ILE A 409 -8.62 1.91 5.74
C ILE A 409 -8.83 1.18 4.42
N CYS A 410 -7.74 0.78 3.76
CA CYS A 410 -7.86 -0.09 2.59
C CYS A 410 -7.97 -1.56 3.00
N GLY A 411 -8.99 -2.22 2.47
CA GLY A 411 -9.28 -3.63 2.68
C GLY A 411 -8.81 -4.48 1.49
N THR A 412 -7.49 -4.71 1.37
CA THR A 412 -6.94 -5.47 0.24
C THR A 412 -7.39 -6.93 0.18
N GLY A 413 -7.92 -7.47 1.26
CA GLY A 413 -8.50 -8.83 1.27
C GLY A 413 -9.87 -8.91 0.62
N ASN A 414 -10.63 -7.82 0.62
CA ASN A 414 -12.02 -7.76 0.13
C ASN A 414 -12.21 -6.71 -0.99
N ASP A 415 -11.12 -6.08 -1.46
CA ASP A 415 -11.14 -5.02 -2.48
C ASP A 415 -12.05 -3.83 -2.09
N THR A 416 -11.98 -3.42 -0.82
CA THR A 416 -12.81 -2.39 -0.22
C THR A 416 -12.00 -1.19 0.27
N ILE A 417 -12.68 -0.07 0.42
CA ILE A 417 -12.23 1.08 1.21
C ILE A 417 -13.20 1.26 2.37
N ASN A 418 -12.69 1.33 3.58
CA ASN A 418 -13.48 1.49 4.78
C ASN A 418 -13.29 2.89 5.36
N ARG A 419 -14.38 3.56 5.69
CA ARG A 419 -14.41 4.83 6.41
C ARG A 419 -14.91 4.60 7.84
N PHE A 420 -14.11 4.91 8.81
CA PHE A 420 -14.45 4.79 10.23
C PHE A 420 -14.44 6.15 10.91
N ASP A 421 -15.54 6.50 11.52
CA ASP A 421 -15.69 7.68 12.36
C ASP A 421 -15.50 7.28 13.83
N PRO A 422 -14.38 7.65 14.48
CA PRO A 422 -14.10 7.20 15.84
C PRO A 422 -14.98 7.85 16.91
N VAL A 423 -15.67 8.97 16.60
CA VAL A 423 -16.57 9.64 17.54
C VAL A 423 -17.90 8.89 17.65
N THR A 424 -18.41 8.43 16.52
CA THR A 424 -19.69 7.71 16.47
C THR A 424 -19.51 6.19 16.41
N GLU A 425 -18.27 5.73 16.27
CA GLU A 425 -17.88 4.34 16.01
C GLU A 425 -18.61 3.76 14.79
N THR A 426 -18.91 4.60 13.81
CA THR A 426 -19.62 4.20 12.59
C THR A 426 -18.63 3.81 11.50
N LEU A 427 -18.74 2.59 11.02
CA LEU A 427 -17.96 2.08 9.90
C LEU A 427 -18.81 1.98 8.64
N VAL A 428 -18.31 2.50 7.53
CA VAL A 428 -18.93 2.41 6.20
C VAL A 428 -17.93 1.76 5.25
N GLU A 429 -18.35 0.70 4.58
CA GLU A 429 -17.57 -0.01 3.57
C GLU A 429 -18.02 0.41 2.16
N PHE A 430 -17.03 0.72 1.31
CA PHE A 430 -17.22 1.10 -0.10
C PHE A 430 -16.60 0.08 -1.03
#